data_3cd1f36026b002aeb4fb48fbc11c1cee
#
_entry.id   3cd1f36026b002aeb4fb48fbc11c1cee
#
_cell.length_a   1.000
_cell.length_b   1.000
_cell.length_c   1.000
_cell.angle_alpha   90.00
_cell.angle_beta   90.00
_cell.angle_gamma   90.00
#
_symmetry.space_group_name_H-M   'P 1'
#
loop_
_entity.id
_entity.type
_entity.pdbx_description
1 polymer ?
#
loop_
_entity_poly.entity_id
_entity_poly.type
_entity_poly.pdbx_seq_one_letter_code
_entity_poly.pdbx_strand_id
1 'polypeptide(L)'
;MELEVLDLSNDLNIPHTTSINTNLSQLEKNQLVALLKEFVDVFAWEYDEMPGLDPNLVAYALNVKLGMKLVIQPMRTIHPDIEAQIIKEVQKLLAASFIRPIEHPKWLSNIVPVKKKNG
;
A
#
# COMPACT_ATOMS: atom_id res chain seq x y z
N MET A 1 -16.98 10.59 10.01
CA MET A 1 -17.46 9.19 10.02
C MET A 1 -16.67 8.48 11.11
N GLU A 2 -17.39 8.01 12.11
CA GLU A 2 -16.77 7.28 13.22
C GLU A 2 -16.56 5.81 12.82
N LEU A 3 -15.39 5.26 13.13
CA LEU A 3 -15.01 3.89 12.81
C LEU A 3 -14.68 3.14 14.09
N GLU A 4 -15.12 1.90 14.14
CA GLU A 4 -14.78 0.95 15.20
C GLU A 4 -13.81 -0.10 14.62
N VAL A 5 -12.75 -0.38 15.36
CA VAL A 5 -11.76 -1.39 14.97
C VAL A 5 -12.21 -2.76 15.48
N LEU A 6 -12.20 -3.73 14.59
CA LEU A 6 -12.48 -5.14 14.88
C LEU A 6 -11.26 -6.00 14.58
N ASP A 7 -11.03 -6.99 15.41
CA ASP A 7 -10.08 -8.05 15.13
C ASP A 7 -10.83 -9.29 14.61
N LEU A 8 -10.48 -9.75 13.43
CA LEU A 8 -11.06 -10.92 12.78
C LEU A 8 -10.23 -12.18 12.99
N SER A 9 -9.04 -12.06 13.61
CA SER A 9 -8.16 -13.19 13.86
C SER A 9 -8.75 -14.15 14.90
N ASN A 10 -8.46 -15.43 14.72
CA ASN A 10 -8.68 -16.46 15.73
C ASN A 10 -7.40 -16.71 16.56
N ASP A 11 -6.29 -16.08 16.20
CA ASP A 11 -5.00 -16.18 16.87
C ASP A 11 -4.63 -14.83 17.51
N LEU A 12 -4.35 -14.85 18.81
CA LEU A 12 -3.97 -13.66 19.58
C LEU A 12 -2.61 -13.06 19.18
N ASN A 13 -1.79 -13.80 18.42
CA ASN A 13 -0.44 -13.38 18.04
C ASN A 13 -0.39 -12.64 16.70
N ILE A 14 -1.40 -12.81 15.85
CA ILE A 14 -1.44 -12.19 14.52
C ILE A 14 -2.80 -11.50 14.35
N PRO A 15 -2.90 -10.21 14.71
CA PRO A 15 -4.18 -9.50 14.63
C PRO A 15 -4.54 -9.19 13.17
N HIS A 16 -5.74 -9.59 12.75
CA HIS A 16 -6.34 -9.22 11.48
C HIS A 16 -7.35 -8.10 11.69
N THR A 17 -6.85 -6.89 11.89
CA THR A 17 -7.68 -5.74 12.24
C THR A 17 -8.31 -5.09 11.02
N THR A 18 -9.60 -4.79 11.10
CA THR A 18 -10.33 -3.99 10.12
C THR A 18 -11.17 -2.92 10.83
N SER A 19 -11.66 -1.95 10.07
CA SER A 19 -12.50 -0.88 10.62
C SER A 19 -13.88 -0.91 9.97
N ILE A 20 -14.92 -0.88 10.80
CA ILE A 20 -16.30 -0.81 10.36
C ILE A 20 -16.96 0.49 10.83
N ASN A 21 -18.05 0.89 10.18
CA ASN A 21 -18.82 2.06 10.57
C ASN A 21 -19.56 1.79 11.90
N THR A 22 -19.46 2.72 12.85
CA THR A 22 -20.17 2.65 14.14
C THR A 22 -21.68 2.81 14.01
N ASN A 23 -22.17 3.40 12.93
CA ASN A 23 -23.60 3.65 12.70
C ASN A 23 -24.41 2.44 12.21
N LEU A 24 -23.77 1.25 12.11
CA LEU A 24 -24.46 0.02 11.77
C LEU A 24 -25.35 -0.42 12.92
N SER A 25 -26.54 -0.93 12.62
CA SER A 25 -27.38 -1.61 13.61
C SER A 25 -26.69 -2.87 14.11
N GLN A 26 -27.05 -3.35 15.30
CA GLN A 26 -26.42 -4.54 15.88
C GLN A 26 -26.60 -5.78 14.99
N LEU A 27 -27.72 -5.89 14.29
CA LEU A 27 -27.97 -6.97 13.35
C LEU A 27 -27.03 -6.92 12.15
N GLU A 28 -26.93 -5.75 11.50
CA GLU A 28 -26.04 -5.54 10.36
C GLU A 28 -24.57 -5.77 10.75
N LYS A 29 -24.17 -5.27 11.93
CA LYS A 29 -22.83 -5.50 12.47
C LYS A 29 -22.54 -6.98 12.62
N ASN A 30 -23.43 -7.75 13.24
CA ASN A 30 -23.26 -9.18 13.45
C ASN A 30 -23.16 -9.94 12.11
N GLN A 31 -24.00 -9.60 11.14
CA GLN A 31 -23.97 -10.19 9.80
C GLN A 31 -22.68 -9.87 9.06
N LEU A 32 -22.23 -8.61 9.11
CA LEU A 32 -20.98 -8.16 8.49
C LEU A 32 -19.76 -8.85 9.11
N VAL A 33 -19.71 -8.94 10.45
CA VAL A 33 -18.61 -9.61 11.16
C VAL A 33 -18.57 -11.10 10.83
N ALA A 34 -19.73 -11.77 10.76
CA ALA A 34 -19.80 -13.17 10.37
C ALA A 34 -19.27 -13.38 8.95
N LEU A 35 -19.69 -12.55 7.99
CA LEU A 35 -19.22 -12.59 6.61
C LEU A 35 -17.71 -12.33 6.50
N LEU A 36 -17.19 -11.32 7.19
CA LEU A 36 -15.76 -11.00 7.18
C LEU A 36 -14.91 -12.13 7.77
N LYS A 37 -15.41 -12.82 8.80
CA LYS A 37 -14.73 -13.99 9.36
C LYS A 37 -14.77 -15.22 8.45
N GLU A 38 -15.84 -15.41 7.71
CA GLU A 38 -15.97 -16.49 6.73
C GLU A 38 -14.98 -16.35 5.59
N PHE A 39 -14.69 -15.09 5.17
CA PHE A 39 -13.81 -14.79 4.04
C PHE A 39 -12.49 -14.12 4.46
N VAL A 40 -12.03 -14.35 5.70
CA VAL A 40 -10.81 -13.73 6.22
C VAL A 40 -9.56 -14.06 5.40
N ASP A 41 -9.51 -15.22 4.79
CA ASP A 41 -8.42 -15.73 3.95
C ASP A 41 -8.39 -15.12 2.55
N VAL A 42 -9.43 -14.40 2.14
CA VAL A 42 -9.47 -13.68 0.86
C VAL A 42 -8.72 -12.34 0.92
N PHE A 43 -8.52 -11.81 2.12
CA PHE A 43 -7.84 -10.52 2.32
C PHE A 43 -6.34 -10.74 2.52
N ALA A 44 -5.54 -9.83 1.97
CA ALA A 44 -4.13 -9.72 2.30
C ALA A 44 -3.98 -8.85 3.57
N TRP A 45 -3.43 -9.40 4.61
CA TRP A 45 -3.20 -8.72 5.90
C TRP A 45 -1.80 -8.12 5.98
N GLU A 46 -0.84 -8.74 5.30
CA GLU A 46 0.53 -8.28 5.18
C GLU A 46 0.90 -8.05 3.70
N TYR A 47 1.96 -7.26 3.46
CA TYR A 47 2.37 -6.94 2.09
C TYR A 47 2.90 -8.13 1.29
N ASP A 48 3.50 -9.10 1.98
CA ASP A 48 4.03 -10.33 1.37
C ASP A 48 2.92 -11.30 0.93
N GLU A 49 1.71 -11.13 1.47
CA GLU A 49 0.51 -11.87 1.03
C GLU A 49 -0.10 -11.31 -0.27
N MET A 50 0.46 -10.23 -0.83
CA MET A 50 0.01 -9.60 -2.07
C MET A 50 0.92 -10.00 -3.25
N PRO A 51 0.69 -11.14 -3.94
CA PRO A 51 1.61 -11.66 -4.95
C PRO A 51 1.68 -10.81 -6.23
N GLY A 52 0.80 -9.81 -6.36
CA GLY A 52 0.67 -9.03 -7.58
C GLY A 52 -0.03 -9.77 -8.70
N LEU A 53 -0.14 -9.12 -9.85
CA LEU A 53 -0.78 -9.69 -11.03
C LEU A 53 0.27 -10.27 -11.98
N ASP A 54 -0.09 -11.33 -12.69
CA ASP A 54 0.75 -11.89 -13.76
C ASP A 54 0.98 -10.81 -14.83
N PRO A 55 2.24 -10.48 -15.18
CA PRO A 55 2.55 -9.49 -16.21
C PRO A 55 1.95 -9.80 -17.59
N ASN A 56 1.61 -11.07 -17.87
CA ASN A 56 0.92 -11.45 -19.08
C ASN A 56 -0.56 -11.05 -19.11
N LEU A 57 -1.16 -10.85 -17.93
CA LEU A 57 -2.54 -10.38 -17.80
C LEU A 57 -2.59 -8.85 -17.88
N VAL A 58 -1.76 -8.17 -17.11
CA VAL A 58 -1.69 -6.72 -17.10
C VAL A 58 -0.31 -6.26 -16.63
N ALA A 59 0.24 -5.27 -17.32
CA ALA A 59 1.45 -4.59 -16.90
C ALA A 59 1.24 -3.07 -16.97
N TYR A 60 1.78 -2.36 -15.99
CA TYR A 60 1.78 -0.90 -16.01
C TYR A 60 2.76 -0.40 -17.08
N ALA A 61 2.27 0.41 -17.98
CA ALA A 61 3.09 1.07 -18.98
C ALA A 61 3.00 2.61 -18.81
N LEU A 62 4.16 3.26 -18.79
CA LEU A 62 4.23 4.72 -18.82
C LEU A 62 3.84 5.24 -20.20
N ASN A 63 2.90 6.17 -20.24
CA ASN A 63 2.49 6.88 -21.47
C ASN A 63 3.58 7.90 -21.85
N VAL A 64 4.66 7.43 -22.49
CA VAL A 64 5.75 8.28 -22.96
C VAL A 64 5.59 8.53 -24.45
N LYS A 65 5.63 9.80 -24.87
CA LYS A 65 5.60 10.17 -26.28
C LYS A 65 6.87 9.66 -26.98
N LEU A 66 6.71 9.14 -28.18
CA LEU A 66 7.83 8.71 -29.01
C LEU A 66 8.84 9.85 -29.22
N GLY A 67 10.13 9.54 -29.12
CA GLY A 67 11.21 10.51 -29.34
C GLY A 67 11.54 11.38 -28.12
N MET A 68 10.89 11.19 -26.96
CA MET A 68 11.26 11.91 -25.75
C MET A 68 12.61 11.44 -25.21
N LYS A 69 13.46 12.41 -24.87
CA LYS A 69 14.74 12.11 -24.21
C LYS A 69 14.51 11.67 -22.77
N LEU A 70 15.16 10.59 -22.37
CA LEU A 70 15.23 10.17 -21.00
C LEU A 70 16.11 11.16 -20.22
N VAL A 71 15.64 11.59 -19.05
CA VAL A 71 16.30 12.60 -18.22
C VAL A 71 16.53 12.06 -16.83
N ILE A 72 17.73 12.28 -16.30
CA ILE A 72 18.04 12.09 -14.89
C ILE A 72 17.86 13.44 -14.21
N GLN A 73 16.81 13.57 -13.40
CA GLN A 73 16.57 14.79 -12.64
C GLN A 73 17.60 14.94 -11.52
N PRO A 74 18.15 16.15 -11.27
CA PRO A 74 18.98 16.37 -10.10
C PRO A 74 18.17 16.16 -8.83
N MET A 75 18.84 15.62 -7.81
CA MET A 75 18.20 15.34 -6.52
C MET A 75 17.70 16.63 -5.87
N ARG A 76 16.44 16.63 -5.42
CA ARG A 76 15.85 17.73 -4.67
C ARG A 76 16.21 17.60 -3.19
N THR A 77 16.42 18.73 -2.53
CA THR A 77 16.50 18.77 -1.07
C THR A 77 15.11 18.60 -0.49
N ILE A 78 14.96 17.64 0.41
CA ILE A 78 13.71 17.35 1.11
C ILE A 78 13.90 17.68 2.60
N HIS A 79 12.85 18.16 3.26
CA HIS A 79 12.90 18.40 4.70
C HIS A 79 13.18 17.09 5.46
N PRO A 80 14.07 17.09 6.47
CA PRO A 80 14.50 15.86 7.16
C PRO A 80 13.37 15.00 7.71
N ASP A 81 12.30 15.60 8.22
CA ASP A 81 11.14 14.86 8.77
C ASP A 81 10.38 14.10 7.68
N ILE A 82 10.29 14.70 6.48
CA ILE A 82 9.65 14.06 5.31
C ILE A 82 10.57 13.00 4.74
N GLU A 83 11.87 13.26 4.69
CA GLU A 83 12.87 12.30 4.24
C GLU A 83 12.84 11.02 5.08
N ALA A 84 12.76 11.13 6.41
CA ALA A 84 12.65 9.98 7.30
C ALA A 84 11.40 9.13 7.03
N GLN A 85 10.26 9.77 6.72
CA GLN A 85 9.03 9.07 6.35
C GLN A 85 9.17 8.37 4.99
N ILE A 86 9.79 9.01 4.02
CA ILE A 86 10.06 8.42 2.69
C ILE A 86 10.95 7.19 2.83
N ILE A 87 12.04 7.29 3.60
CA ILE A 87 12.97 6.18 3.83
C ILE A 87 12.24 4.98 4.43
N LYS A 88 11.40 5.22 5.45
CA LYS A 88 10.61 4.17 6.08
C LYS A 88 9.67 3.47 5.09
N GLU A 89 8.98 4.23 4.25
CA GLU A 89 8.05 3.66 3.26
C GLU A 89 8.80 2.90 2.16
N VAL A 90 9.94 3.43 1.67
CA VAL A 90 10.79 2.74 0.69
C VAL A 90 11.32 1.42 1.25
N GLN A 91 11.78 1.40 2.50
CA GLN A 91 12.25 0.17 3.16
C GLN A 91 11.15 -0.88 3.26
N LYS A 92 9.93 -0.47 3.59
CA LYS A 92 8.75 -1.33 3.65
C LYS A 92 8.43 -1.96 2.29
N LEU A 93 8.46 -1.16 1.21
CA LEU A 93 8.22 -1.64 -0.14
C LEU A 93 9.34 -2.57 -0.65
N LEU A 94 10.59 -2.32 -0.26
CA LEU A 94 11.72 -3.20 -0.54
C LEU A 94 11.58 -4.54 0.18
N ALA A 95 11.24 -4.53 1.46
CA ALA A 95 11.05 -5.74 2.26
C ALA A 95 9.93 -6.62 1.69
N ALA A 96 8.84 -6.00 1.20
CA ALA A 96 7.74 -6.69 0.54
C ALA A 96 8.01 -7.08 -0.92
N SER A 97 9.20 -6.81 -1.45
CA SER A 97 9.60 -7.08 -2.85
C SER A 97 8.76 -6.36 -3.92
N PHE A 98 8.06 -5.30 -3.56
CA PHE A 98 7.28 -4.48 -4.51
C PHE A 98 8.16 -3.61 -5.39
N ILE A 99 9.34 -3.24 -4.90
CA ILE A 99 10.36 -2.48 -5.62
C ILE A 99 11.72 -3.15 -5.46
N ARG A 100 12.63 -2.85 -6.38
CA ARG A 100 14.02 -3.30 -6.32
C ARG A 100 14.95 -2.13 -6.66
N PRO A 101 16.16 -2.09 -6.09
CA PRO A 101 17.16 -1.10 -6.48
C PRO A 101 17.63 -1.32 -7.92
N ILE A 102 18.04 -0.24 -8.57
CA ILE A 102 18.62 -0.24 -9.91
C ILE A 102 19.92 0.56 -9.90
N GLU A 103 21.00 0.02 -10.44
CA GLU A 103 22.34 0.63 -10.34
C GLU A 103 22.56 1.75 -11.37
N HIS A 104 22.10 1.59 -12.60
CA HIS A 104 22.36 2.52 -13.70
C HIS A 104 21.05 2.99 -14.36
N PRO A 105 20.28 3.86 -13.69
CA PRO A 105 19.03 4.34 -14.27
C PRO A 105 19.31 5.23 -15.48
N LYS A 106 18.61 4.96 -16.58
CA LYS A 106 18.62 5.85 -17.77
C LYS A 106 17.63 7.00 -17.62
N TRP A 107 16.62 6.82 -16.77
CA TRP A 107 15.60 7.80 -16.44
C TRP A 107 15.37 7.81 -14.95
N LEU A 108 15.47 8.99 -14.34
CA LEU A 108 15.29 9.16 -12.91
C LEU A 108 14.45 10.41 -12.64
N SER A 109 13.38 10.23 -11.91
CA SER A 109 12.56 11.33 -11.38
C SER A 109 12.68 11.40 -9.87
N ASN A 110 12.50 12.61 -9.33
CA ASN A 110 12.45 12.80 -7.89
C ASN A 110 11.17 12.21 -7.30
N ILE A 111 11.27 11.76 -6.06
CA ILE A 111 10.11 11.37 -5.25
C ILE A 111 9.28 12.62 -4.94
N VAL A 112 7.97 12.51 -5.11
CA VAL A 112 7.00 13.55 -4.76
C VAL A 112 6.09 13.00 -3.66
N PRO A 113 6.35 13.37 -2.38
CA PRO A 113 5.49 12.93 -1.28
C PRO A 113 4.15 13.68 -1.33
N VAL A 114 3.06 12.94 -1.23
CA VAL A 114 1.70 13.49 -1.21
C VAL A 114 0.99 13.01 0.05
N LYS A 115 0.50 13.96 0.86
CA LYS A 115 -0.32 13.61 2.02
C LYS A 115 -1.67 13.04 1.57
N LYS A 116 -2.05 11.93 2.18
CA LYS A 116 -3.40 11.38 2.03
C LYS A 116 -4.41 12.29 2.73
N LYS A 117 -5.69 12.22 2.34
CA LYS A 117 -6.78 13.02 2.96
C LYS A 117 -7.00 12.71 4.45
N ASN A 118 -6.54 11.57 4.89
CA ASN A 118 -6.64 11.09 6.29
C ASN A 118 -5.34 11.21 7.09
N GLY A 119 -4.36 11.95 6.58
CA GLY A 119 -3.09 12.23 7.27
C GLY A 119 -1.88 11.46 6.78
#